data_d504aedd38b18c865dc8553a9fb2c95e
#
_entry.id   d504aedd38b18c865dc8553a9fb2c95e
#
_cell.length_a   1.000
_cell.length_b   1.000
_cell.length_c   1.000
_cell.angle_alpha   90.00
_cell.angle_beta   90.00
_cell.angle_gamma   90.00
#
_symmetry.space_group_name_H-M   'P 1'
#
loop_
_entity.id
_entity.type
_entity.pdbx_description
1 polymer ?
#
loop_
_entity_poly.entity_id
_entity_poly.type
_entity_poly.pdbx_seq_one_letter_code
_entity_poly.pdbx_strand_id
1 'polypeptide(L)'
;PLGVFGLMSNCSCGSHKAPIAIEDTYEEVASSEPELVDEIERSFAWNDSLVQTKADTSVEYSQQLMDKHAYILSYNNETRCPNYVAWKLTGERLTPNVERTDIFIEDEDVDLDYRVKHSDYSNSGYDRGHMCPAADNRFDMTAIEECFTMSNICPQNRTLNAGDWNDLEEKCRRLARKSDAVYVVCGPIFNGGNKKYIGKRKKHKIAVPDKFFKVILVNNDDTFMALGY
;
A
#
# COMPACT_ATOMS: atom_id res chain seq x y z
N PRO A 1 -41.50 61.44 -3.32
CA PRO A 1 -40.55 62.42 -2.91
C PRO A 1 -39.64 61.92 -1.82
N LEU A 2 -38.38 62.16 -1.99
CA LEU A 2 -37.38 62.28 -0.96
C LEU A 2 -37.03 61.00 -0.17
N GLY A 3 -35.88 60.52 -0.10
CA GLY A 3 -34.53 61.15 -0.16
C GLY A 3 -33.62 60.33 0.73
N VAL A 4 -32.52 59.96 0.21
CA VAL A 4 -31.17 60.40 0.56
C VAL A 4 -30.41 59.70 1.68
N PHE A 5 -29.18 59.29 1.32
CA PHE A 5 -27.94 59.08 2.09
C PHE A 5 -27.89 57.84 2.98
N GLY A 6 -26.98 56.91 2.84
CA GLY A 6 -25.54 57.05 2.58
C GLY A 6 -24.81 56.69 3.86
N LEU A 7 -24.01 55.66 3.81
CA LEU A 7 -22.69 55.67 4.45
C LEU A 7 -21.97 54.31 4.18
N MET A 8 -20.84 54.44 3.55
CA MET A 8 -19.86 53.38 3.38
C MET A 8 -19.27 53.00 4.75
N SER A 9 -19.10 51.73 4.96
CA SER A 9 -18.10 51.26 5.92
C SER A 9 -17.33 50.10 5.28
N ASN A 10 -16.08 50.40 4.99
CA ASN A 10 -15.06 49.43 4.60
C ASN A 10 -14.96 48.36 5.67
N CYS A 11 -15.09 47.10 5.26
CA CYS A 11 -14.58 45.99 6.04
C CYS A 11 -13.70 45.13 5.14
N SER A 12 -12.48 45.04 5.56
CA SER A 12 -11.31 44.37 5.03
C SER A 12 -11.60 42.99 4.53
N CYS A 13 -11.26 42.77 3.26
CA CYS A 13 -11.31 41.48 2.59
C CYS A 13 -10.16 40.58 3.11
N GLY A 14 -10.48 39.63 3.95
CA GLY A 14 -9.62 38.51 4.22
C GLY A 14 -9.64 37.54 3.04
N SER A 15 -8.55 37.46 2.31
CA SER A 15 -8.38 36.56 1.19
C SER A 15 -8.41 35.10 1.68
N HIS A 16 -9.56 34.46 1.56
CA HIS A 16 -9.63 33.01 1.59
C HIS A 16 -9.04 32.51 0.26
N LYS A 17 -7.82 31.97 0.35
CA LYS A 17 -7.29 31.13 -0.73
C LYS A 17 -8.21 29.92 -0.89
N ALA A 18 -8.81 29.80 -2.04
CA ALA A 18 -9.51 28.59 -2.45
C ALA A 18 -8.56 27.39 -2.38
N PRO A 19 -9.03 26.19 -2.04
CA PRO A 19 -8.21 25.00 -2.10
C PRO A 19 -7.75 24.81 -3.54
N ILE A 20 -6.44 24.57 -3.71
CA ILE A 20 -5.85 24.21 -5.00
C ILE A 20 -6.50 22.90 -5.40
N ALA A 21 -7.36 22.94 -6.41
CA ALA A 21 -7.79 21.75 -7.10
C ALA A 21 -6.53 21.13 -7.71
N ILE A 22 -6.12 19.98 -7.20
CA ILE A 22 -5.15 19.15 -7.89
C ILE A 22 -5.95 18.59 -9.08
N GLU A 23 -5.83 19.24 -10.23
CA GLU A 23 -6.23 18.63 -11.49
C GLU A 23 -5.37 17.37 -11.62
N ASP A 24 -6.01 16.21 -11.63
CA ASP A 24 -5.42 14.93 -12.04
C ASP A 24 -5.02 15.09 -13.52
N THR A 25 -3.86 15.69 -13.77
CA THR A 25 -3.26 15.69 -15.10
C THR A 25 -2.68 14.30 -15.31
N TYR A 26 -3.47 13.44 -15.96
CA TYR A 26 -3.01 12.18 -16.49
C TYR A 26 -2.09 12.51 -17.68
N GLU A 27 -0.78 12.45 -17.50
CA GLU A 27 0.12 12.32 -18.63
C GLU A 27 -0.02 10.89 -19.15
N GLU A 28 -0.71 10.76 -20.27
CA GLU A 28 -0.77 9.54 -21.06
C GLU A 28 0.62 9.34 -21.68
N VAL A 29 1.46 8.53 -21.01
CA VAL A 29 2.74 8.10 -21.58
C VAL A 29 2.45 6.99 -22.60
N ALA A 30 2.03 7.41 -23.78
CA ALA A 30 2.02 6.53 -24.94
C ALA A 30 3.48 6.31 -25.36
N SER A 31 4.11 5.23 -24.86
CA SER A 31 5.39 4.81 -25.39
C SER A 31 5.16 4.04 -26.68
N SER A 32 5.57 4.63 -27.81
CA SER A 32 5.52 4.02 -29.13
C SER A 32 6.74 3.14 -29.43
N GLU A 33 7.46 2.68 -28.41
CA GLU A 33 8.66 1.87 -28.59
C GLU A 33 8.41 0.42 -28.14
N PRO A 34 8.37 -0.55 -29.08
CA PRO A 34 8.14 -1.96 -28.78
C PRO A 34 9.14 -2.56 -27.80
N GLU A 35 10.39 -2.07 -27.78
CA GLU A 35 11.44 -2.53 -26.87
C GLU A 35 11.15 -2.20 -25.40
N LEU A 36 10.53 -1.06 -25.11
CA LEU A 36 10.20 -0.66 -23.74
C LEU A 36 9.02 -1.48 -23.19
N VAL A 37 8.06 -1.80 -24.03
CA VAL A 37 6.92 -2.66 -23.67
C VAL A 37 7.40 -4.08 -23.35
N ASP A 38 8.27 -4.65 -24.20
CA ASP A 38 8.88 -5.96 -24.00
C ASP A 38 9.76 -6.03 -22.72
N GLU A 39 10.40 -4.93 -22.35
CA GLU A 39 11.21 -4.85 -21.12
C GLU A 39 10.32 -4.76 -19.88
N ILE A 40 9.21 -4.01 -19.96
CA ILE A 40 8.18 -3.91 -18.93
C ILE A 40 7.47 -5.26 -18.77
N GLU A 41 7.04 -5.92 -19.85
CA GLU A 41 6.42 -7.24 -19.78
C GLU A 41 7.35 -8.29 -19.16
N ARG A 42 8.63 -8.29 -19.51
CA ARG A 42 9.63 -9.17 -18.91
C ARG A 42 9.90 -8.86 -17.43
N SER A 43 9.80 -7.60 -17.02
CA SER A 43 9.95 -7.22 -15.62
C SER A 43 8.74 -7.54 -14.76
N PHE A 44 7.55 -7.69 -15.38
CA PHE A 44 6.29 -8.03 -14.71
C PHE A 44 5.82 -9.47 -14.97
N ALA A 45 6.61 -10.30 -15.63
CA ALA A 45 6.36 -11.74 -15.60
C ALA A 45 6.37 -12.19 -14.14
N TRP A 46 5.28 -12.80 -13.68
CA TRP A 46 5.01 -13.17 -12.28
C TRP A 46 5.95 -14.27 -11.73
N ASN A 47 7.05 -14.48 -12.31
CA ASN A 47 8.11 -15.36 -11.87
C ASN A 47 9.33 -14.49 -11.57
N ASP A 48 9.79 -14.43 -10.37
CA ASP A 48 11.08 -13.88 -9.88
C ASP A 48 11.42 -12.42 -10.26
N SER A 49 10.94 -11.89 -11.38
CA SER A 49 11.35 -10.58 -11.90
C SER A 49 10.80 -9.39 -11.12
N LEU A 50 9.60 -9.47 -10.54
CA LEU A 50 9.06 -8.40 -9.67
C LEU A 50 9.88 -8.21 -8.41
N VAL A 51 10.55 -9.28 -7.97
CA VAL A 51 11.44 -9.26 -6.80
C VAL A 51 12.83 -8.77 -7.18
N GLN A 52 13.21 -8.96 -8.44
CA GLN A 52 14.55 -8.64 -8.96
C GLN A 52 14.65 -7.26 -9.62
N THR A 53 13.59 -6.46 -9.69
CA THR A 53 13.77 -5.04 -9.95
C THR A 53 14.75 -4.56 -8.90
N LYS A 54 15.98 -4.30 -9.33
CA LYS A 54 17.10 -3.89 -8.48
C LYS A 54 16.63 -2.75 -7.60
N ALA A 55 16.21 -3.08 -6.38
CA ALA A 55 16.24 -2.09 -5.33
C ALA A 55 17.60 -1.43 -5.43
N ASP A 56 17.65 -0.12 -5.36
CA ASP A 56 18.91 0.62 -5.40
C ASP A 56 19.89 -0.08 -4.48
N THR A 57 20.84 -0.84 -5.08
CA THR A 57 21.83 -1.63 -4.36
C THR A 57 22.84 -0.75 -3.61
N SER A 58 22.72 0.58 -3.75
CA SER A 58 23.52 1.55 -2.98
C SER A 58 23.07 1.66 -1.51
N VAL A 59 21.87 1.18 -1.17
CA VAL A 59 21.36 1.17 0.22
C VAL A 59 21.24 -0.26 0.70
N GLU A 60 22.15 -0.67 1.56
CA GLU A 60 22.08 -1.94 2.26
C GLU A 60 20.97 -1.85 3.32
N TYR A 61 19.93 -2.68 3.20
CA TYR A 61 18.87 -2.79 4.19
C TYR A 61 18.56 -4.25 4.49
N SER A 62 18.10 -4.49 5.72
CA SER A 62 17.68 -5.82 6.13
C SER A 62 16.50 -6.30 5.28
N GLN A 63 16.63 -7.46 4.66
CA GLN A 63 15.56 -8.04 3.87
C GLN A 63 15.55 -9.58 3.94
N GLN A 64 14.36 -10.11 4.04
CA GLN A 64 14.03 -11.50 3.81
C GLN A 64 12.93 -11.56 2.77
N LEU A 65 13.23 -12.11 1.59
CA LEU A 65 12.25 -12.26 0.53
C LEU A 65 11.40 -13.49 0.82
N MET A 66 10.09 -13.34 0.69
CA MET A 66 9.11 -14.40 0.89
C MET A 66 8.11 -14.42 -0.25
N ASP A 67 7.89 -15.61 -0.79
CA ASP A 67 6.90 -15.88 -1.84
C ASP A 67 5.70 -16.55 -1.19
N LYS A 68 4.58 -15.84 -1.10
CA LYS A 68 3.31 -16.32 -0.57
C LYS A 68 2.39 -16.74 -1.72
N HIS A 69 1.38 -17.52 -1.43
CA HIS A 69 0.45 -18.04 -2.44
C HIS A 69 -0.14 -16.94 -3.34
N ALA A 70 -0.40 -15.75 -2.81
CA ALA A 70 -1.11 -14.69 -3.50
C ALA A 70 -0.37 -13.36 -3.59
N TYR A 71 0.81 -13.24 -3.01
CA TYR A 71 1.65 -12.04 -3.02
C TYR A 71 3.09 -12.38 -2.66
N ILE A 72 3.99 -11.48 -2.99
CA ILE A 72 5.38 -11.54 -2.55
C ILE A 72 5.68 -10.39 -1.60
N LEU A 73 6.63 -10.57 -0.69
CA LEU A 73 7.06 -9.51 0.19
C LEU A 73 8.56 -9.57 0.50
N SER A 74 9.12 -8.41 0.81
CA SER A 74 10.44 -8.27 1.41
C SER A 74 10.28 -7.87 2.86
N TYR A 75 10.59 -8.76 3.80
CA TYR A 75 10.47 -8.47 5.23
C TYR A 75 11.74 -7.87 5.78
N ASN A 76 11.61 -6.90 6.68
CA ASN A 76 12.72 -6.22 7.32
C ASN A 76 12.81 -6.60 8.80
N ASN A 77 13.88 -7.30 9.16
CA ASN A 77 14.11 -7.77 10.52
C ASN A 77 14.34 -6.65 11.55
N GLU A 78 14.85 -5.49 11.12
CA GLU A 78 15.09 -4.36 12.00
C GLU A 78 13.81 -3.59 12.35
N THR A 79 12.98 -3.33 11.35
CA THR A 79 11.71 -2.60 11.53
C THR A 79 10.57 -3.51 11.94
N ARG A 80 10.68 -4.83 11.64
CA ARG A 80 9.63 -5.85 11.79
C ARG A 80 8.36 -5.51 11.01
N CYS A 81 8.56 -4.92 9.85
CA CYS A 81 7.55 -4.60 8.85
C CYS A 81 8.06 -5.06 7.50
N PRO A 82 7.19 -5.26 6.50
CA PRO A 82 7.66 -5.45 5.14
C PRO A 82 8.33 -4.17 4.62
N ASN A 83 9.39 -4.29 3.82
CA ASN A 83 9.89 -3.19 3.03
C ASN A 83 8.90 -2.84 1.92
N TYR A 84 8.35 -3.88 1.29
CA TYR A 84 7.26 -3.80 0.32
C TYR A 84 6.49 -5.12 0.27
N VAL A 85 5.27 -5.04 -0.23
CA VAL A 85 4.42 -6.17 -0.62
C VAL A 85 3.92 -5.92 -2.03
N ALA A 86 3.96 -6.94 -2.89
CA ALA A 86 3.56 -6.84 -4.29
C ALA A 86 2.63 -7.99 -4.69
N TRP A 87 1.59 -7.68 -5.48
CA TRP A 87 0.65 -8.69 -5.99
C TRP A 87 0.01 -8.28 -7.31
N LYS A 88 -0.45 -9.27 -8.06
CA LYS A 88 -1.28 -9.08 -9.24
C LYS A 88 -2.75 -9.22 -8.84
N LEU A 89 -3.58 -8.30 -9.32
CA LEU A 89 -5.01 -8.28 -9.10
C LEU A 89 -5.74 -8.35 -10.44
N THR A 90 -6.67 -9.27 -10.58
CA THR A 90 -7.54 -9.43 -11.76
C THR A 90 -9.00 -9.43 -11.33
N GLY A 91 -9.92 -9.21 -12.28
CA GLY A 91 -11.35 -9.31 -12.00
C GLY A 91 -11.74 -10.70 -11.48
N GLU A 92 -11.13 -11.76 -12.00
CA GLU A 92 -11.36 -13.14 -11.58
C GLU A 92 -10.95 -13.36 -10.11
N ARG A 93 -9.75 -12.91 -9.72
CA ARG A 93 -9.25 -12.99 -8.34
C ARG A 93 -10.17 -12.31 -7.33
N LEU A 94 -10.97 -11.34 -7.76
CA LEU A 94 -11.92 -10.61 -6.90
C LEU A 94 -13.24 -11.34 -6.68
N THR A 95 -13.42 -12.54 -7.23
CA THR A 95 -14.58 -13.39 -6.96
C THR A 95 -14.37 -14.13 -5.64
N PRO A 96 -15.13 -13.81 -4.58
CA PRO A 96 -14.90 -14.45 -3.29
C PRO A 96 -15.43 -15.89 -3.28
N ASN A 97 -14.57 -16.82 -2.87
CA ASN A 97 -14.90 -18.24 -2.71
C ASN A 97 -14.85 -18.67 -1.24
N VAL A 98 -14.23 -17.85 -0.38
CA VAL A 98 -14.07 -18.13 1.04
C VAL A 98 -14.47 -16.94 1.89
N GLU A 99 -14.86 -17.22 3.14
CA GLU A 99 -15.15 -16.17 4.09
C GLU A 99 -13.85 -15.51 4.61
N ARG A 100 -13.99 -14.24 5.00
CA ARG A 100 -12.89 -13.53 5.64
C ARG A 100 -12.59 -14.15 7.00
N THR A 101 -11.33 -14.46 7.27
CA THR A 101 -10.84 -14.66 8.65
C THR A 101 -10.49 -13.31 9.29
N ASP A 102 -10.41 -13.28 10.62
CA ASP A 102 -9.84 -12.16 11.39
C ASP A 102 -8.76 -12.67 12.35
N ILE A 103 -8.20 -13.84 12.07
CA ILE A 103 -7.22 -14.52 12.90
C ILE A 103 -5.81 -14.16 12.42
N PHE A 104 -5.18 -13.22 13.12
CA PHE A 104 -3.79 -12.84 12.87
C PHE A 104 -2.84 -13.86 13.49
N ILE A 105 -1.91 -14.36 12.69
CA ILE A 105 -0.94 -15.40 13.08
C ILE A 105 0.50 -14.91 12.86
N GLU A 106 1.42 -15.48 13.65
CA GLU A 106 2.86 -15.29 13.41
C GLU A 106 3.20 -15.89 12.04
N ASP A 107 4.13 -15.28 11.32
CA ASP A 107 4.62 -15.84 10.06
C ASP A 107 5.78 -16.79 10.36
N GLU A 108 5.59 -18.06 10.06
CA GLU A 108 6.58 -19.11 10.34
C GLU A 108 7.79 -19.05 9.40
N ASP A 109 7.66 -18.38 8.26
CA ASP A 109 8.78 -18.16 7.34
C ASP A 109 9.74 -17.07 7.84
N VAL A 110 9.30 -16.21 8.77
CA VAL A 110 10.19 -15.23 9.42
C VAL A 110 11.00 -15.95 10.51
N ASP A 111 12.29 -15.63 10.61
CA ASP A 111 13.15 -16.12 11.68
C ASP A 111 12.56 -15.83 13.06
N LEU A 112 12.63 -16.80 13.96
CA LEU A 112 11.94 -16.78 15.27
C LEU A 112 12.22 -15.51 16.09
N ASP A 113 13.45 -14.99 16.05
CA ASP A 113 13.86 -13.79 16.79
C ASP A 113 13.21 -12.51 16.24
N TYR A 114 12.69 -12.54 15.02
CA TYR A 114 12.12 -11.38 14.34
C TYR A 114 10.61 -11.48 14.16
N ARG A 115 9.98 -12.61 14.51
CA ARG A 115 8.54 -12.79 14.40
C ARG A 115 7.75 -11.79 15.23
N VAL A 116 6.75 -11.22 14.62
CA VAL A 116 5.78 -10.35 15.26
C VAL A 116 4.58 -11.16 15.72
N LYS A 117 4.11 -10.88 16.93
CA LYS A 117 2.90 -11.50 17.48
C LYS A 117 1.73 -10.55 17.41
N HIS A 118 0.53 -11.08 17.21
CA HIS A 118 -0.72 -10.32 17.32
C HIS A 118 -0.78 -9.48 18.62
N SER A 119 -0.34 -10.06 19.74
CA SER A 119 -0.33 -9.40 21.05
C SER A 119 0.59 -8.18 21.14
N ASP A 120 1.58 -8.03 20.24
CA ASP A 120 2.48 -6.87 20.22
C ASP A 120 1.74 -5.57 19.84
N TYR A 121 0.60 -5.68 19.15
CA TYR A 121 -0.26 -4.55 18.80
C TYR A 121 -1.27 -4.17 19.90
N SER A 122 -1.43 -5.00 20.96
CA SER A 122 -2.43 -4.77 21.99
C SER A 122 -2.16 -3.48 22.75
N ASN A 123 -3.16 -2.58 22.80
CA ASN A 123 -3.09 -1.25 23.45
C ASN A 123 -1.96 -0.36 22.89
N SER A 124 -1.57 -0.55 21.64
CA SER A 124 -0.54 0.25 20.97
C SER A 124 -1.04 1.61 20.49
N GLY A 125 -2.35 1.76 20.28
CA GLY A 125 -2.96 2.92 19.63
C GLY A 125 -2.92 2.84 18.09
N TYR A 126 -2.44 1.74 17.53
CA TYR A 126 -2.37 1.50 16.08
C TYR A 126 -3.18 0.28 15.68
N ASP A 127 -3.77 0.35 14.49
CA ASP A 127 -4.42 -0.78 13.84
C ASP A 127 -3.36 -1.74 13.25
N ARG A 128 -3.77 -2.98 13.04
CA ARG A 128 -3.04 -3.97 12.24
C ARG A 128 -3.40 -3.75 10.78
N GLY A 129 -2.68 -2.83 10.12
CA GLY A 129 -2.93 -2.47 8.73
C GLY A 129 -2.33 -3.48 7.77
N HIS A 130 -3.16 -4.05 6.91
CA HIS A 130 -2.71 -4.95 5.85
C HIS A 130 -1.99 -4.17 4.74
N MET A 131 -0.92 -4.76 4.19
CA MET A 131 -0.33 -4.28 2.94
C MET A 131 -1.04 -4.91 1.75
N CYS A 132 -1.04 -6.24 1.61
CA CYS A 132 -1.94 -6.95 0.70
C CYS A 132 -3.27 -7.20 1.43
N PRO A 133 -4.41 -6.63 0.97
CA PRO A 133 -5.63 -6.61 1.76
C PRO A 133 -6.41 -7.93 1.71
N ALA A 134 -7.14 -8.24 2.77
CA ALA A 134 -7.96 -9.44 2.87
C ALA A 134 -9.02 -9.53 1.75
N ALA A 135 -9.58 -8.39 1.31
CA ALA A 135 -10.59 -8.37 0.26
C ALA A 135 -10.07 -8.83 -1.12
N ASP A 136 -8.75 -8.76 -1.34
CA ASP A 136 -8.10 -9.21 -2.56
C ASP A 136 -7.73 -10.70 -2.51
N ASN A 137 -7.89 -11.37 -1.35
CA ASN A 137 -7.42 -12.73 -1.11
C ASN A 137 -8.54 -13.72 -0.77
N ARG A 138 -9.81 -13.33 -0.92
CA ARG A 138 -10.95 -14.21 -0.66
C ARG A 138 -11.25 -15.22 -1.76
N PHE A 139 -10.44 -15.34 -2.77
CA PHE A 139 -10.58 -16.30 -3.85
C PHE A 139 -10.12 -17.71 -3.45
N ASP A 140 -9.26 -17.80 -2.43
CA ASP A 140 -8.64 -19.06 -1.98
C ASP A 140 -8.38 -19.05 -0.48
N MET A 141 -8.45 -20.25 0.17
CA MET A 141 -8.28 -20.39 1.61
C MET A 141 -6.86 -20.07 2.05
N THR A 142 -5.85 -20.57 1.34
CA THR A 142 -4.45 -20.31 1.65
C THR A 142 -4.14 -18.81 1.51
N ALA A 143 -4.63 -18.19 0.44
CA ALA A 143 -4.45 -16.75 0.22
C ALA A 143 -5.03 -15.89 1.34
N ILE A 144 -6.25 -16.22 1.82
CA ILE A 144 -6.88 -15.44 2.90
C ILE A 144 -6.18 -15.69 4.24
N GLU A 145 -5.72 -16.89 4.54
CA GLU A 145 -4.98 -17.18 5.77
C GLU A 145 -3.62 -16.50 5.77
N GLU A 146 -2.86 -16.61 4.69
CA GLU A 146 -1.54 -15.98 4.56
C GLU A 146 -1.60 -14.45 4.62
N CYS A 147 -2.66 -13.80 4.11
CA CYS A 147 -2.73 -12.34 4.20
C CYS A 147 -2.89 -11.83 5.64
N PHE A 148 -3.28 -12.69 6.59
CA PHE A 148 -3.32 -12.39 8.02
C PHE A 148 -2.03 -12.76 8.78
N THR A 149 -0.97 -13.19 8.08
CA THR A 149 0.35 -13.33 8.72
C THR A 149 0.90 -11.97 9.09
N MET A 150 1.55 -11.91 10.25
CA MET A 150 2.05 -10.64 10.80
C MET A 150 3.16 -9.98 9.98
N SER A 151 3.76 -10.71 9.02
CA SER A 151 4.73 -10.16 8.06
C SER A 151 4.10 -9.23 7.02
N ASN A 152 2.81 -9.40 6.73
CA ASN A 152 2.02 -8.54 5.84
C ASN A 152 1.42 -7.31 6.55
N ILE A 153 1.71 -7.11 7.85
CA ILE A 153 1.01 -6.16 8.70
C ILE A 153 1.96 -5.05 9.17
N CYS A 154 1.48 -3.80 9.06
CA CYS A 154 2.16 -2.63 9.59
C CYS A 154 1.32 -1.91 10.65
N PRO A 155 1.96 -1.24 11.66
CA PRO A 155 1.24 -0.30 12.52
C PRO A 155 0.68 0.86 11.68
N GLN A 156 -0.63 0.93 11.53
CA GLN A 156 -1.31 2.02 10.82
C GLN A 156 -2.17 2.87 11.76
N ASN A 157 -2.20 4.18 11.50
CA ASN A 157 -3.18 5.04 12.13
C ASN A 157 -4.59 4.63 11.68
N ARG A 158 -5.55 4.59 12.61
CA ARG A 158 -6.91 4.16 12.31
C ARG A 158 -7.60 5.00 11.23
N THR A 159 -7.38 6.32 11.24
CA THR A 159 -7.98 7.21 10.23
C THR A 159 -7.43 6.90 8.83
N LEU A 160 -6.14 6.65 8.71
CA LEU A 160 -5.54 6.23 7.44
C LEU A 160 -6.07 4.84 7.02
N ASN A 161 -5.98 3.85 7.92
CA ASN A 161 -6.34 2.46 7.62
C ASN A 161 -7.80 2.30 7.19
N ALA A 162 -8.71 2.98 7.87
CA ALA A 162 -10.16 2.91 7.57
C ALA A 162 -10.64 3.97 6.55
N GLY A 163 -9.80 4.95 6.21
CA GLY A 163 -10.07 6.02 5.24
C GLY A 163 -9.27 5.86 3.96
N ASP A 164 -8.35 6.79 3.70
CA ASP A 164 -7.62 6.90 2.43
C ASP A 164 -6.95 5.59 1.96
N TRP A 165 -6.43 4.78 2.87
CA TRP A 165 -5.83 3.49 2.51
C TRP A 165 -6.88 2.51 1.98
N ASN A 166 -8.02 2.40 2.66
CA ASN A 166 -9.14 1.58 2.20
C ASN A 166 -9.70 2.09 0.86
N ASP A 167 -9.78 3.41 0.66
CA ASP A 167 -10.27 4.00 -0.59
C ASP A 167 -9.34 3.66 -1.76
N LEU A 168 -8.01 3.65 -1.53
CA LEU A 168 -7.03 3.21 -2.52
C LEU A 168 -7.15 1.71 -2.83
N GLU A 169 -7.40 0.87 -1.84
CA GLU A 169 -7.67 -0.57 -2.05
C GLU A 169 -8.92 -0.78 -2.90
N GLU A 170 -10.00 -0.06 -2.61
CA GLU A 170 -11.21 -0.09 -3.43
C GLU A 170 -10.98 0.42 -4.85
N LYS A 171 -10.13 1.46 -5.02
CA LYS A 171 -9.71 1.94 -6.34
C LYS A 171 -8.99 0.83 -7.12
N CYS A 172 -8.03 0.12 -6.51
CA CYS A 172 -7.35 -1.01 -7.15
C CYS A 172 -8.35 -2.07 -7.61
N ARG A 173 -9.30 -2.45 -6.76
CA ARG A 173 -10.33 -3.44 -7.11
C ARG A 173 -11.26 -2.96 -8.22
N ARG A 174 -11.63 -1.67 -8.24
CA ARG A 174 -12.43 -1.09 -9.36
C ARG A 174 -11.67 -1.11 -10.67
N LEU A 175 -10.37 -0.81 -10.66
CA LEU A 175 -9.51 -0.89 -11.84
C LEU A 175 -9.41 -2.34 -12.33
N ALA A 176 -9.10 -3.29 -11.46
CA ALA A 176 -8.94 -4.69 -11.80
C ALA A 176 -10.20 -5.35 -12.41
N ARG A 177 -11.39 -4.85 -12.09
CA ARG A 177 -12.63 -5.31 -12.74
C ARG A 177 -12.85 -4.76 -14.15
N LYS A 178 -12.04 -3.79 -14.59
CA LYS A 178 -12.19 -3.07 -15.86
C LYS A 178 -10.97 -3.19 -16.76
N SER A 179 -9.94 -3.89 -16.33
CA SER A 179 -8.69 -4.09 -17.04
C SER A 179 -8.27 -5.56 -16.99
N ASP A 180 -7.29 -5.93 -17.78
CA ASP A 180 -6.76 -7.30 -17.81
C ASP A 180 -6.04 -7.64 -16.51
N ALA A 181 -5.27 -6.70 -15.98
CA ALA A 181 -4.59 -6.86 -14.72
C ALA A 181 -4.24 -5.50 -14.07
N VAL A 182 -4.11 -5.53 -12.75
CA VAL A 182 -3.54 -4.45 -11.96
C VAL A 182 -2.42 -5.02 -11.12
N TYR A 183 -1.23 -4.46 -11.23
CA TYR A 183 -0.09 -4.81 -10.39
C TYR A 183 0.04 -3.76 -9.30
N VAL A 184 0.11 -4.18 -8.07
CA VAL A 184 0.17 -3.29 -6.91
C VAL A 184 1.44 -3.57 -6.13
N VAL A 185 2.18 -2.51 -5.80
CA VAL A 185 3.29 -2.56 -4.85
C VAL A 185 3.05 -1.51 -3.78
N CYS A 186 3.12 -1.89 -2.53
CA CYS A 186 2.98 -0.94 -1.44
C CYS A 186 3.89 -1.28 -0.26
N GLY A 187 4.10 -0.31 0.61
CA GLY A 187 4.91 -0.52 1.80
C GLY A 187 4.99 0.71 2.69
N PRO A 188 5.64 0.56 3.85
CA PRO A 188 5.91 1.64 4.79
C PRO A 188 7.11 2.48 4.37
N ILE A 189 7.10 3.75 4.79
CA ILE A 189 8.23 4.67 4.66
C ILE A 189 8.68 5.10 6.07
N PHE A 190 9.98 5.02 6.30
CA PHE A 190 10.64 5.44 7.54
C PHE A 190 11.65 6.55 7.24
N ASN A 191 11.43 7.74 7.76
CA ASN A 191 12.23 8.95 7.42
C ASN A 191 13.56 9.06 8.18
N GLY A 192 14.05 8.00 8.82
CA GLY A 192 15.37 7.97 9.46
C GLY A 192 15.55 8.78 10.76
N GLY A 193 14.53 9.52 11.21
CA GLY A 193 14.54 10.27 12.46
C GLY A 193 14.27 9.41 13.70
N ASN A 194 13.77 10.03 14.78
CA ASN A 194 13.37 9.30 15.99
C ASN A 194 12.18 8.38 15.70
N LYS A 195 12.48 7.11 15.41
CA LYS A 195 11.45 6.10 15.15
C LYS A 195 10.59 5.87 16.40
N LYS A 196 9.28 5.89 16.23
CA LYS A 196 8.34 5.38 17.22
C LYS A 196 8.29 3.87 17.14
N TYR A 197 8.04 3.23 18.26
CA TYR A 197 7.95 1.77 18.33
C TYR A 197 6.74 1.35 19.14
N ILE A 198 6.12 0.24 18.72
CA ILE A 198 5.12 -0.47 19.50
C ILE A 198 5.66 -1.84 19.95
N GLY A 199 4.88 -2.58 20.70
CA GLY A 199 5.21 -3.90 21.21
C GLY A 199 5.61 -3.90 22.67
N LYS A 200 5.13 -4.92 23.41
CA LYS A 200 5.35 -5.07 24.85
C LYS A 200 6.71 -5.67 25.19
N ARG A 201 7.23 -6.50 24.29
CA ARG A 201 8.49 -7.21 24.48
C ARG A 201 9.68 -6.27 24.24
N LYS A 202 10.58 -6.14 25.23
CA LYS A 202 11.70 -5.19 25.16
C LYS A 202 12.59 -5.36 23.92
N LYS A 203 12.85 -6.61 23.52
CA LYS A 203 13.70 -6.96 22.37
C LYS A 203 12.95 -7.09 21.04
N HIS A 204 11.63 -6.98 21.04
CA HIS A 204 10.79 -7.22 19.86
C HIS A 204 9.90 -6.01 19.60
N LYS A 205 10.54 -4.89 19.28
CA LYS A 205 9.85 -3.64 18.97
C LYS A 205 9.57 -3.54 17.49
N ILE A 206 8.34 -3.16 17.13
CA ILE A 206 7.91 -2.94 15.76
C ILE A 206 8.00 -1.44 15.50
N ALA A 207 8.71 -1.04 14.47
CA ALA A 207 8.79 0.37 14.09
C ALA A 207 7.43 0.85 13.54
N VAL A 208 7.04 2.07 13.94
CA VAL A 208 5.84 2.71 13.40
C VAL A 208 6.24 3.50 12.16
N PRO A 209 5.65 3.22 11.00
CA PRO A 209 5.92 3.97 9.78
C PRO A 209 5.52 5.44 9.91
N ASP A 210 6.29 6.33 9.26
CA ASP A 210 5.94 7.75 9.14
C ASP A 210 4.91 7.97 8.05
N LYS A 211 5.01 7.20 6.94
CA LYS A 211 4.14 7.24 5.76
C LYS A 211 4.01 5.85 5.16
N PHE A 212 3.16 5.74 4.16
CA PHE A 212 3.03 4.58 3.30
C PHE A 212 3.05 5.03 1.84
N PHE A 213 3.49 4.15 0.96
CA PHE A 213 3.36 4.33 -0.48
C PHE A 213 2.50 3.22 -1.07
N LYS A 214 1.88 3.50 -2.20
CA LYS A 214 1.22 2.51 -3.05
C LYS A 214 1.44 2.90 -4.52
N VAL A 215 2.05 1.99 -5.27
CA VAL A 215 2.23 2.11 -6.72
C VAL A 215 1.31 1.10 -7.39
N ILE A 216 0.61 1.55 -8.42
CA ILE A 216 -0.38 0.76 -9.14
C ILE A 216 -0.01 0.83 -10.62
N LEU A 217 0.14 -0.32 -11.26
CA LEU A 217 0.29 -0.42 -12.71
C LEU A 217 -0.93 -1.15 -13.27
N VAL A 218 -1.68 -0.49 -14.11
CA VAL A 218 -2.85 -1.03 -14.80
C VAL A 218 -2.43 -1.49 -16.18
N ASN A 219 -2.73 -2.73 -16.55
CA ASN A 219 -2.59 -3.27 -17.88
C ASN A 219 -3.97 -3.47 -18.50
N ASN A 220 -4.17 -2.95 -19.72
CA ASN A 220 -5.38 -3.13 -20.49
C ASN A 220 -5.03 -3.14 -21.99
N ASP A 221 -5.22 -4.29 -22.68
CA ASP A 221 -4.90 -4.46 -24.10
C ASP A 221 -3.50 -3.93 -24.45
N ASP A 222 -2.47 -4.37 -23.70
CA ASP A 222 -1.07 -3.94 -23.87
C ASP A 222 -0.81 -2.44 -23.66
N THR A 223 -1.78 -1.73 -23.10
CA THR A 223 -1.62 -0.34 -22.67
C THR A 223 -1.41 -0.29 -21.16
N PHE A 224 -0.35 0.38 -20.74
CA PHE A 224 0.02 0.49 -19.33
C PHE A 224 -0.20 1.89 -18.79
N MET A 225 -0.80 1.99 -17.60
CA MET A 225 -0.97 3.23 -16.85
C MET A 225 -0.42 3.05 -15.44
N ALA A 226 0.53 3.88 -15.04
CA ALA A 226 1.11 3.87 -13.70
C ALA A 226 0.55 5.01 -12.83
N LEU A 227 0.24 4.70 -11.57
CA LEU A 227 -0.25 5.64 -10.57
C LEU A 227 0.56 5.47 -9.28
N GLY A 228 0.97 6.58 -8.67
CA GLY A 228 1.70 6.60 -7.40
C GLY A 228 0.97 7.41 -6.33
N TYR A 229 0.97 6.92 -5.09
CA TYR A 229 0.34 7.53 -3.92
C TYR A 229 1.27 7.50 -2.71
#